data_59bebdf07c9d80658d38f8a5dce04a71
#
_entry.id   59bebdf07c9d80658d38f8a5dce04a71
#
_cell.length_a   1.000
_cell.length_b   1.000
_cell.length_c   1.000
_cell.angle_alpha   90.00
_cell.angle_beta   90.00
_cell.angle_gamma   90.00
#
_symmetry.space_group_name_H-M   'P 1'
#
loop_
_entity.id
_entity.type
_entity.pdbx_description
1 polymer ?
#
loop_
_entity_poly.entity_id
_entity_poly.type
_entity_poly.pdbx_seq_one_letter_code
_entity_poly.pdbx_strand_id
1 'polypeptide(L)'
;MSSGAQGAKYVAASFGLWSLLLSVASGIIIRDDRPDTDYLVLDSDYPALVDLIERGDCIATLVHESYLLTVAHCAAEVNAGKVLQVNGVPHTVAEVILHPQWNRRRDDYDIALVRLTEPVKGVTPLPIYRGPEETGSLITIVGRGDSGTGVRGERGASNDGRLRKCTNIVSQVNDHFIEILFERPGEEGVTELEGVGAAGDSGCPAFIEVDGVSYIAGLNSWGDGPRGVRVGQYGANDYQTRVTRYLEWLDSVVDFPDPPALRTTLAILNLSPIFPAMGALEGVSLTFTTASGKSYAIEQSADLVNWRVRQSGVQGTGFPVRTLLPAIPGSLPALFWRVREE
;
A
#
# COMPACT_ATOMS: atom_id res chain seq x y z
N MET A 1 2.26 84.12 -35.74
CA MET A 1 1.12 83.19 -35.68
C MET A 1 1.68 81.82 -35.54
N SER A 2 1.79 81.30 -34.30
CA SER A 2 2.33 79.97 -34.04
C SER A 2 1.27 79.13 -33.33
N SER A 3 0.87 78.09 -33.99
CA SER A 3 -0.05 77.08 -33.43
C SER A 3 0.74 76.03 -32.69
N GLY A 4 0.53 75.94 -31.40
CA GLY A 4 1.09 74.89 -30.54
C GLY A 4 0.25 73.63 -30.70
N ALA A 5 0.93 72.52 -30.97
CA ALA A 5 0.35 71.16 -30.90
C ALA A 5 0.61 70.54 -29.52
N GLN A 6 -0.46 70.29 -28.76
CA GLN A 6 -0.41 69.53 -27.54
C GLN A 6 -0.31 68.04 -27.85
N GLY A 7 0.80 67.41 -27.46
CA GLY A 7 0.98 65.97 -27.54
C GLY A 7 0.30 65.24 -26.40
N ALA A 8 -0.66 64.38 -26.67
CA ALA A 8 -1.28 63.46 -25.69
C ALA A 8 -0.31 62.30 -25.39
N LYS A 9 0.08 62.15 -24.11
CA LYS A 9 0.83 61.00 -23.64
C LYS A 9 -0.14 59.88 -23.31
N TYR A 10 -0.07 58.78 -24.08
CA TYR A 10 -0.75 57.56 -23.75
C TYR A 10 0.14 56.73 -22.81
N VAL A 11 -0.36 56.45 -21.62
CA VAL A 11 0.23 55.48 -20.70
C VAL A 11 -0.37 54.12 -21.06
N ALA A 12 0.42 53.25 -21.63
CA ALA A 12 0.03 51.87 -21.89
C ALA A 12 0.22 51.07 -20.56
N ALA A 13 -0.90 50.71 -19.93
CA ALA A 13 -0.90 49.74 -18.85
C ALA A 13 -0.83 48.34 -19.43
N SER A 14 0.34 47.71 -19.35
CA SER A 14 0.49 46.28 -19.68
C SER A 14 -0.11 45.45 -18.55
N PHE A 15 -1.30 44.89 -18.79
CA PHE A 15 -1.83 43.78 -18.00
C PHE A 15 -1.01 42.55 -18.30
N GLY A 16 -0.11 42.20 -17.40
CA GLY A 16 0.53 40.89 -17.41
C GLY A 16 -0.52 39.82 -17.15
N LEU A 17 -0.87 39.05 -18.18
CA LEU A 17 -1.61 37.80 -18.05
C LEU A 17 -0.69 36.84 -17.30
N TRP A 18 -0.89 36.70 -15.98
CA TRP A 18 -0.37 35.57 -15.27
C TRP A 18 -1.21 34.36 -15.68
N SER A 19 -0.71 33.62 -16.66
CA SER A 19 -1.18 32.27 -16.92
C SER A 19 -0.87 31.45 -15.68
N LEU A 20 -1.89 31.19 -14.86
CA LEU A 20 -1.86 30.07 -13.94
C LEU A 20 -1.69 28.82 -14.82
N LEU A 21 -0.46 28.37 -14.97
CA LEU A 21 -0.18 27.02 -15.39
C LEU A 21 -0.78 26.11 -14.30
N LEU A 22 -2.01 25.67 -14.51
CA LEU A 22 -2.55 24.50 -13.85
C LEU A 22 -1.62 23.35 -14.26
N SER A 23 -0.63 23.05 -13.43
CA SER A 23 0.15 21.84 -13.57
C SER A 23 -0.83 20.68 -13.47
N VAL A 24 -1.01 19.97 -14.56
CA VAL A 24 -1.76 18.72 -14.58
C VAL A 24 -0.89 17.75 -13.81
N ALA A 25 -1.37 17.32 -12.66
CA ALA A 25 -0.70 16.37 -11.80
C ALA A 25 -0.64 14.99 -12.48
N SER A 26 0.36 14.18 -12.23
CA SER A 26 0.58 12.87 -12.87
C SER A 26 1.09 11.84 -11.86
N GLY A 27 0.53 10.61 -11.88
CA GLY A 27 0.78 9.51 -10.94
C GLY A 27 -0.04 9.64 -9.65
N ILE A 28 -0.85 8.62 -9.33
CA ILE A 28 -1.78 8.61 -8.18
C ILE A 28 -2.89 9.67 -8.27
N ILE A 29 -4.12 9.30 -7.99
CA ILE A 29 -5.22 10.25 -7.82
C ILE A 29 -5.20 10.78 -6.38
N ILE A 30 -5.14 12.10 -6.24
CA ILE A 30 -4.94 12.78 -4.96
C ILE A 30 -6.18 13.60 -4.54
N ARG A 31 -6.17 14.08 -3.31
CA ARG A 31 -7.15 15.06 -2.85
C ARG A 31 -7.03 16.36 -3.64
N ASP A 32 -8.16 17.02 -3.89
CA ASP A 32 -8.20 18.32 -4.59
C ASP A 32 -7.91 19.53 -3.69
N ASP A 33 -7.95 19.35 -2.37
CA ASP A 33 -7.66 20.38 -1.37
C ASP A 33 -6.20 20.39 -0.88
N ARG A 34 -5.32 19.55 -1.48
CA ARG A 34 -3.90 19.49 -1.22
C ARG A 34 -3.08 19.75 -2.49
N PRO A 35 -1.94 20.45 -2.40
CA PRO A 35 -1.08 20.63 -3.55
C PRO A 35 -0.38 19.32 -3.94
N ASP A 36 -0.21 19.10 -5.24
CA ASP A 36 0.51 17.95 -5.79
C ASP A 36 1.91 17.76 -5.19
N THR A 37 2.56 18.85 -4.83
CA THR A 37 3.91 18.84 -4.23
C THR A 37 4.00 18.07 -2.91
N ASP A 38 2.90 17.91 -2.16
CA ASP A 38 2.89 17.18 -0.90
C ASP A 38 2.99 15.67 -1.12
N TYR A 39 2.61 15.21 -2.31
CA TYR A 39 2.61 13.79 -2.70
C TYR A 39 3.91 13.36 -3.39
N LEU A 40 4.69 14.31 -3.93
CA LEU A 40 5.90 14.00 -4.67
C LEU A 40 6.96 13.35 -3.79
N VAL A 41 7.60 12.29 -4.31
CA VAL A 41 8.75 11.64 -3.73
C VAL A 41 9.85 11.47 -4.79
N LEU A 42 11.08 11.25 -4.35
CA LEU A 42 12.21 11.07 -5.27
C LEU A 42 12.32 9.60 -5.71
N ASP A 43 12.71 9.36 -6.95
CA ASP A 43 13.03 8.02 -7.44
C ASP A 43 14.13 7.37 -6.58
N SER A 44 15.06 8.16 -6.05
CA SER A 44 16.13 7.71 -5.15
C SER A 44 15.63 7.17 -3.80
N ASP A 45 14.43 7.55 -3.36
CA ASP A 45 13.84 7.06 -2.11
C ASP A 45 13.25 5.65 -2.29
N TYR A 46 12.99 5.26 -3.55
CA TYR A 46 12.38 3.98 -3.92
C TYR A 46 13.17 3.25 -5.01
N PRO A 47 14.47 2.97 -4.82
CA PRO A 47 15.34 2.39 -5.85
C PRO A 47 14.93 0.97 -6.27
N ALA A 48 14.08 0.30 -5.49
CA ALA A 48 13.57 -1.03 -5.78
C ALA A 48 12.35 -1.04 -6.72
N LEU A 49 11.78 0.13 -7.07
CA LEU A 49 10.67 0.23 -8.02
C LEU A 49 11.19 0.24 -9.46
N VAL A 50 10.52 -0.50 -10.33
CA VAL A 50 10.93 -0.75 -11.71
C VAL A 50 9.74 -0.51 -12.63
N ASP A 51 9.89 0.37 -13.62
CA ASP A 51 8.91 0.50 -14.70
C ASP A 51 8.97 -0.77 -15.57
N LEU A 52 7.84 -1.47 -15.66
CA LEU A 52 7.82 -2.80 -16.26
C LEU A 52 7.59 -2.77 -17.77
N ILE A 53 6.74 -1.88 -18.27
CA ILE A 53 6.42 -1.72 -19.69
C ILE A 53 7.14 -0.50 -20.25
N GLU A 54 6.74 0.68 -19.86
CA GLU A 54 7.43 1.95 -20.12
C GLU A 54 7.28 2.85 -18.87
N ARG A 55 7.92 4.03 -18.88
CA ARG A 55 7.91 4.89 -17.68
C ARG A 55 6.50 5.33 -17.34
N GLY A 56 6.04 4.90 -16.14
CA GLY A 56 4.70 5.18 -15.64
C GLY A 56 3.61 4.31 -16.25
N ASP A 57 3.97 3.16 -16.78
CA ASP A 57 3.03 2.13 -17.20
C ASP A 57 3.45 0.79 -16.66
N CYS A 58 2.70 0.28 -15.70
CA CYS A 58 2.98 -0.93 -14.94
C CYS A 58 4.29 -0.89 -14.14
N ILE A 59 4.19 -1.07 -12.84
CA ILE A 59 5.32 -1.07 -11.91
C ILE A 59 5.55 -2.47 -11.37
N ALA A 60 6.82 -2.83 -11.18
CA ALA A 60 7.25 -4.00 -10.43
C ALA A 60 8.17 -3.57 -9.29
N THR A 61 8.27 -4.38 -8.26
CA THR A 61 9.11 -4.12 -7.09
C THR A 61 10.12 -5.22 -6.91
N LEU A 62 11.40 -4.87 -6.71
CA LEU A 62 12.45 -5.83 -6.37
C LEU A 62 12.17 -6.40 -4.97
N VAL A 63 11.88 -7.70 -4.89
CA VAL A 63 11.56 -8.42 -3.65
C VAL A 63 12.61 -9.46 -3.27
N HIS A 64 13.46 -9.81 -4.20
CA HIS A 64 14.63 -10.67 -4.04
C HIS A 64 15.70 -10.20 -5.02
N GLU A 65 16.98 -10.46 -4.79
CA GLU A 65 18.05 -9.97 -5.68
C GLU A 65 17.85 -10.34 -7.16
N SER A 66 17.08 -11.38 -7.46
CA SER A 66 16.81 -11.86 -8.83
C SER A 66 15.33 -11.85 -9.22
N TYR A 67 14.43 -11.32 -8.37
CA TYR A 67 13.00 -11.35 -8.64
C TYR A 67 12.31 -10.01 -8.37
N LEU A 68 11.48 -9.63 -9.34
CA LEU A 68 10.54 -8.52 -9.21
C LEU A 68 9.13 -9.09 -8.98
N LEU A 69 8.35 -8.44 -8.13
CA LEU A 69 6.94 -8.73 -7.86
C LEU A 69 6.07 -7.68 -8.54
N THR A 70 5.00 -8.11 -9.20
CA THR A 70 4.03 -7.26 -9.88
C THR A 70 2.69 -7.98 -10.05
N VAL A 71 1.72 -7.33 -10.68
CA VAL A 71 0.44 -7.94 -11.08
C VAL A 71 0.58 -8.74 -12.37
N ALA A 72 -0.21 -9.81 -12.50
CA ALA A 72 -0.10 -10.73 -13.62
C ALA A 72 -0.54 -10.10 -14.95
N HIS A 73 -1.54 -9.20 -14.93
CA HIS A 73 -1.98 -8.54 -16.17
C HIS A 73 -0.88 -7.69 -16.80
N CYS A 74 -0.01 -7.05 -15.99
CA CYS A 74 1.17 -6.34 -16.44
C CYS A 74 2.28 -7.28 -16.93
N ALA A 75 2.59 -8.29 -16.11
CA ALA A 75 3.65 -9.24 -16.42
C ALA A 75 3.39 -10.02 -17.71
N ALA A 76 2.11 -10.28 -18.05
CA ALA A 76 1.72 -10.97 -19.26
C ALA A 76 2.06 -10.20 -20.57
N GLU A 77 2.38 -8.91 -20.48
CA GLU A 77 2.85 -8.10 -21.61
C GLU A 77 4.40 -8.09 -21.74
N VAL A 78 5.08 -8.75 -20.81
CA VAL A 78 6.55 -8.81 -20.76
C VAL A 78 7.04 -10.15 -21.28
N ASN A 79 8.14 -10.13 -22.03
CA ASN A 79 8.76 -11.34 -22.55
C ASN A 79 10.18 -11.50 -22.00
N ALA A 80 10.66 -12.74 -21.96
CA ALA A 80 12.07 -13.03 -21.74
C ALA A 80 12.94 -12.30 -22.77
N GLY A 81 14.07 -11.79 -22.32
CA GLY A 81 14.96 -10.95 -23.13
C GLY A 81 14.68 -9.45 -23.07
N LYS A 82 13.53 -9.00 -22.52
CA LYS A 82 13.29 -7.58 -22.28
C LYS A 82 14.32 -7.04 -21.28
N VAL A 83 14.82 -5.83 -21.54
CA VAL A 83 15.75 -5.13 -20.63
C VAL A 83 14.95 -4.12 -19.80
N LEU A 84 15.05 -4.24 -18.49
CA LEU A 84 14.45 -3.34 -17.49
C LEU A 84 15.55 -2.51 -16.82
N GLN A 85 15.20 -1.32 -16.35
CA GLN A 85 16.13 -0.47 -15.60
C GLN A 85 15.84 -0.59 -14.10
N VAL A 86 16.73 -1.19 -13.34
CA VAL A 86 16.65 -1.23 -11.87
C VAL A 86 17.62 -0.21 -11.32
N ASN A 87 17.10 0.85 -10.72
CA ASN A 87 17.92 1.99 -10.25
C ASN A 87 18.92 2.50 -11.32
N GLY A 88 18.46 2.59 -12.57
CA GLY A 88 19.28 3.05 -13.70
C GLY A 88 20.30 2.03 -14.24
N VAL A 89 20.32 0.79 -13.72
CA VAL A 89 21.18 -0.29 -14.21
C VAL A 89 20.35 -1.27 -15.05
N PRO A 90 20.77 -1.62 -16.28
CA PRO A 90 20.02 -2.53 -17.14
C PRO A 90 20.12 -3.98 -16.64
N HIS A 91 18.96 -4.64 -16.54
CA HIS A 91 18.81 -6.06 -16.21
C HIS A 91 17.91 -6.74 -17.21
N THR A 92 18.27 -7.93 -17.66
CA THR A 92 17.49 -8.69 -18.66
C THR A 92 16.53 -9.63 -17.96
N VAL A 93 15.28 -9.65 -18.43
CA VAL A 93 14.25 -10.60 -17.99
C VAL A 93 14.63 -12.01 -18.47
N ALA A 94 14.80 -12.94 -17.55
CA ALA A 94 15.01 -14.35 -17.84
C ALA A 94 13.69 -15.08 -18.06
N GLU A 95 12.70 -14.79 -17.23
CA GLU A 95 11.43 -15.50 -17.19
C GLU A 95 10.32 -14.66 -16.56
N VAL A 96 9.09 -14.87 -17.02
CA VAL A 96 7.87 -14.33 -16.41
C VAL A 96 7.07 -15.47 -15.83
N ILE A 97 6.75 -15.41 -14.55
CA ILE A 97 6.08 -16.46 -13.78
C ILE A 97 4.74 -15.90 -13.30
N LEU A 98 3.68 -16.18 -14.07
CA LEU A 98 2.32 -15.82 -13.70
C LEU A 98 1.78 -16.80 -12.68
N HIS A 99 0.92 -16.33 -11.77
CA HIS A 99 0.21 -17.25 -10.88
C HIS A 99 -0.59 -18.27 -11.71
N PRO A 100 -0.51 -19.59 -11.43
CA PRO A 100 -1.08 -20.63 -12.31
C PRO A 100 -2.60 -20.58 -12.47
N GLN A 101 -3.30 -19.94 -11.56
CA GLN A 101 -4.76 -19.77 -11.63
C GLN A 101 -5.18 -18.45 -12.27
N TRP A 102 -4.24 -17.54 -12.58
CA TRP A 102 -4.56 -16.29 -13.26
C TRP A 102 -5.06 -16.52 -14.69
N ASN A 103 -6.03 -15.74 -15.10
CA ASN A 103 -6.45 -15.65 -16.50
C ASN A 103 -7.01 -14.25 -16.82
N ARG A 104 -6.84 -13.80 -18.05
CA ARG A 104 -7.19 -12.43 -18.50
C ARG A 104 -8.69 -12.07 -18.40
N ARG A 105 -9.55 -12.97 -17.98
CA ARG A 105 -11.01 -12.72 -17.89
C ARG A 105 -11.49 -12.52 -16.47
N ARG A 106 -10.61 -12.62 -15.51
CA ARG A 106 -10.90 -12.54 -14.09
C ARG A 106 -9.83 -11.71 -13.41
N ASP A 107 -10.23 -10.92 -12.42
CA ASP A 107 -9.33 -10.05 -11.68
C ASP A 107 -8.61 -10.80 -10.56
N ASP A 108 -9.12 -11.99 -10.15
CA ASP A 108 -8.50 -12.85 -9.13
C ASP A 108 -7.17 -13.45 -9.61
N TYR A 109 -6.29 -13.75 -8.66
CA TYR A 109 -4.94 -14.28 -8.88
C TYR A 109 -4.03 -13.35 -9.70
N ASP A 110 -4.32 -12.05 -9.67
CA ASP A 110 -3.57 -11.05 -10.42
C ASP A 110 -2.22 -10.74 -9.74
N ILE A 111 -1.32 -11.72 -9.77
CA ILE A 111 0.03 -11.64 -9.19
C ILE A 111 1.02 -12.40 -10.06
N ALA A 112 2.24 -11.88 -10.17
CA ALA A 112 3.32 -12.47 -10.95
C ALA A 112 4.69 -12.13 -10.39
N LEU A 113 5.65 -12.99 -10.71
CA LEU A 113 7.08 -12.75 -10.52
C LEU A 113 7.78 -12.61 -11.87
N VAL A 114 8.74 -11.70 -11.95
CA VAL A 114 9.63 -11.55 -13.10
C VAL A 114 11.05 -11.87 -12.63
N ARG A 115 11.62 -12.96 -13.15
CA ARG A 115 12.99 -13.39 -12.83
C ARG A 115 13.97 -12.69 -13.77
N LEU A 116 15.04 -12.16 -13.20
CA LEU A 116 16.16 -11.53 -13.90
C LEU A 116 17.25 -12.54 -14.19
N THR A 117 18.02 -12.32 -15.25
CA THR A 117 19.17 -13.20 -15.61
C THR A 117 20.31 -13.10 -14.62
N GLU A 118 20.55 -11.90 -14.08
CA GLU A 118 21.62 -11.62 -13.14
C GLU A 118 21.06 -10.95 -11.88
N PRO A 119 21.61 -11.25 -10.71
CA PRO A 119 21.21 -10.60 -9.48
C PRO A 119 21.46 -9.08 -9.51
N VAL A 120 20.52 -8.33 -8.99
CA VAL A 120 20.64 -6.88 -8.79
C VAL A 120 21.61 -6.61 -7.65
N LYS A 121 22.55 -5.69 -7.86
CA LYS A 121 23.52 -5.27 -6.84
C LYS A 121 23.28 -3.82 -6.43
N GLY A 122 23.50 -3.52 -5.15
CA GLY A 122 23.40 -2.15 -4.63
C GLY A 122 21.97 -1.63 -4.43
N VAL A 123 20.96 -2.46 -4.64
CA VAL A 123 19.55 -2.16 -4.29
C VAL A 123 19.08 -3.21 -3.30
N THR A 124 18.56 -2.77 -2.17
CA THR A 124 17.96 -3.66 -1.17
C THR A 124 16.57 -4.09 -1.61
N PRO A 125 16.30 -5.39 -1.76
CA PRO A 125 14.94 -5.87 -2.01
C PRO A 125 13.98 -5.45 -0.89
N LEU A 126 12.72 -5.13 -1.24
CA LEU A 126 11.70 -4.79 -0.27
C LEU A 126 11.01 -6.05 0.27
N PRO A 127 10.77 -6.13 1.58
CA PRO A 127 10.19 -7.30 2.19
C PRO A 127 8.68 -7.40 1.93
N ILE A 128 8.19 -8.63 1.88
CA ILE A 128 6.76 -8.95 1.73
C ILE A 128 6.09 -8.97 3.11
N TYR A 129 4.90 -8.38 3.20
CA TYR A 129 4.08 -8.42 4.40
C TYR A 129 3.60 -9.86 4.68
N ARG A 130 3.80 -10.31 5.92
CA ARG A 130 3.42 -11.65 6.38
C ARG A 130 2.61 -11.59 7.69
N GLY A 131 2.11 -10.39 8.00
CA GLY A 131 1.37 -10.13 9.23
C GLY A 131 -0.07 -10.64 9.20
N PRO A 132 -0.82 -10.31 10.28
CA PRO A 132 -2.24 -10.64 10.36
C PRO A 132 -3.06 -9.83 9.35
N GLU A 133 -4.38 -9.97 9.45
CA GLU A 133 -5.35 -9.24 8.62
C GLU A 133 -5.03 -7.74 8.50
N GLU A 134 -5.14 -7.22 7.30
CA GLU A 134 -4.75 -5.86 6.92
C GLU A 134 -5.84 -4.82 7.22
N THR A 135 -7.10 -5.22 7.46
CA THR A 135 -8.24 -4.33 7.70
C THR A 135 -7.97 -3.30 8.81
N GLY A 136 -8.22 -2.05 8.52
CA GLY A 136 -7.96 -0.92 9.42
C GLY A 136 -6.50 -0.45 9.45
N SER A 137 -5.61 -1.09 8.71
CA SER A 137 -4.21 -0.66 8.59
C SER A 137 -4.11 0.58 7.70
N LEU A 138 -3.22 1.50 8.07
CA LEU A 138 -2.76 2.55 7.17
C LEU A 138 -1.85 1.92 6.11
N ILE A 139 -2.15 2.17 4.84
CA ILE A 139 -1.27 1.79 3.74
C ILE A 139 -0.70 3.01 3.03
N THR A 140 0.48 2.85 2.47
CA THR A 140 1.13 3.83 1.59
C THR A 140 1.30 3.23 0.21
N ILE A 141 0.70 3.85 -0.81
CA ILE A 141 0.83 3.44 -2.21
C ILE A 141 1.85 4.36 -2.87
N VAL A 142 2.75 3.80 -3.68
CA VAL A 142 3.80 4.56 -4.37
C VAL A 142 3.78 4.22 -5.85
N GLY A 143 3.47 5.21 -6.69
CA GLY A 143 3.30 5.01 -8.12
C GLY A 143 3.65 6.23 -8.97
N ARG A 144 3.62 6.05 -10.29
CA ARG A 144 3.90 7.10 -11.29
C ARG A 144 3.03 7.01 -12.54
N GLY A 145 1.85 6.38 -12.43
CA GLY A 145 0.87 6.24 -13.49
C GLY A 145 0.23 7.58 -13.90
N ASP A 146 -0.98 7.53 -14.38
CA ASP A 146 -1.79 8.71 -14.64
C ASP A 146 -2.22 9.38 -13.33
N SER A 147 -2.50 10.66 -13.37
CA SER A 147 -2.91 11.39 -12.18
C SER A 147 -4.16 12.21 -12.38
N GLY A 148 -4.74 12.55 -11.26
CA GLY A 148 -5.92 13.37 -11.21
C GLY A 148 -6.24 13.80 -9.79
N THR A 149 -7.47 14.24 -9.59
CA THR A 149 -7.98 14.56 -8.26
C THR A 149 -9.32 13.87 -8.03
N GLY A 150 -9.67 13.63 -6.78
CA GLY A 150 -10.92 12.97 -6.40
C GLY A 150 -12.19 13.59 -6.98
N VAL A 151 -12.15 14.86 -7.40
CA VAL A 151 -13.27 15.50 -8.12
C VAL A 151 -13.35 15.03 -9.57
N ARG A 152 -12.20 14.85 -10.23
CA ARG A 152 -12.12 14.53 -11.67
C ARG A 152 -11.97 13.03 -11.94
N GLY A 153 -11.38 12.29 -10.99
CA GLY A 153 -10.90 10.94 -11.22
C GLY A 153 -9.82 10.94 -12.32
N GLU A 154 -9.75 9.89 -13.07
CA GLU A 154 -8.82 9.72 -14.19
C GLU A 154 -9.16 10.57 -15.43
N ARG A 155 -10.24 11.37 -15.39
CA ARG A 155 -10.65 12.16 -16.55
C ARG A 155 -9.69 13.31 -16.86
N GLY A 156 -9.00 13.20 -18.01
CA GLY A 156 -7.98 14.15 -18.42
C GLY A 156 -6.68 14.00 -17.65
N ALA A 157 -6.52 12.85 -17.02
CA ALA A 157 -5.28 12.40 -16.45
C ALA A 157 -4.16 12.34 -17.50
N SER A 158 -2.95 12.54 -17.06
CA SER A 158 -1.76 12.39 -17.91
C SER A 158 -0.60 11.94 -17.03
N ASN A 159 0.35 11.26 -17.63
CA ASN A 159 1.56 10.80 -16.97
C ASN A 159 2.70 11.81 -17.18
N ASP A 160 3.28 12.35 -16.10
CA ASP A 160 4.48 13.19 -16.15
C ASP A 160 5.75 12.44 -15.75
N GLY A 161 5.62 11.13 -15.42
CA GLY A 161 6.70 10.25 -15.01
C GLY A 161 7.29 10.57 -13.64
N ARG A 162 6.69 11.46 -12.84
CA ARG A 162 7.12 11.72 -11.46
C ARG A 162 6.52 10.71 -10.51
N LEU A 163 7.30 10.31 -9.51
CA LEU A 163 6.85 9.39 -8.48
C LEU A 163 6.06 10.15 -7.40
N ARG A 164 4.96 9.56 -6.98
CA ARG A 164 4.10 10.06 -5.90
C ARG A 164 3.83 8.96 -4.90
N LYS A 165 3.52 9.37 -3.68
CA LYS A 165 2.94 8.49 -2.67
C LYS A 165 1.60 9.05 -2.22
N CYS A 166 0.66 8.16 -1.91
CA CYS A 166 -0.54 8.51 -1.15
C CYS A 166 -0.71 7.55 0.02
N THR A 167 -1.60 7.90 0.92
CA THR A 167 -2.01 7.05 2.03
C THR A 167 -3.50 6.78 1.98
N ASN A 168 -3.92 5.65 2.56
CA ASN A 168 -5.32 5.32 2.71
C ASN A 168 -5.48 4.30 3.84
N ILE A 169 -6.70 4.09 4.33
CA ILE A 169 -7.02 3.06 5.31
C ILE A 169 -7.65 1.86 4.60
N VAL A 170 -7.18 0.67 4.91
CA VAL A 170 -7.80 -0.56 4.43
C VAL A 170 -9.21 -0.66 4.98
N SER A 171 -10.22 -0.49 4.12
CA SER A 171 -11.63 -0.53 4.49
C SER A 171 -12.10 -1.96 4.76
N GLN A 172 -11.70 -2.89 3.91
CA GLN A 172 -11.94 -4.33 4.09
C GLN A 172 -10.96 -5.17 3.27
N VAL A 173 -10.94 -6.47 3.54
CA VAL A 173 -10.21 -7.45 2.74
C VAL A 173 -11.13 -8.60 2.36
N ASN A 174 -10.85 -9.21 1.21
CA ASN A 174 -11.44 -10.47 0.81
C ASN A 174 -10.34 -11.49 0.49
N ASP A 175 -10.69 -12.63 -0.08
CA ASP A 175 -9.70 -13.68 -0.38
C ASP A 175 -8.60 -13.21 -1.34
N HIS A 176 -8.87 -12.24 -2.23
CA HIS A 176 -7.94 -11.86 -3.28
C HIS A 176 -7.45 -10.42 -3.18
N PHE A 177 -8.22 -9.54 -2.52
CA PHE A 177 -7.96 -8.11 -2.55
C PHE A 177 -8.00 -7.46 -1.17
N ILE A 178 -7.15 -6.47 -1.01
CA ILE A 178 -7.28 -5.36 -0.07
C ILE A 178 -8.12 -4.31 -0.78
N GLU A 179 -9.16 -3.81 -0.14
CA GLU A 179 -10.03 -2.76 -0.65
C GLU A 179 -9.84 -1.48 0.17
N ILE A 180 -9.71 -0.37 -0.54
CA ILE A 180 -9.67 0.97 0.03
C ILE A 180 -10.75 1.83 -0.61
N LEU A 181 -11.34 2.71 0.17
CA LEU A 181 -12.29 3.71 -0.30
C LEU A 181 -11.56 5.03 -0.49
N PHE A 182 -11.91 5.81 -1.49
CA PHE A 182 -11.38 7.16 -1.66
C PHE A 182 -12.33 8.18 -1.03
N GLU A 183 -12.06 8.56 0.22
CA GLU A 183 -12.88 9.47 0.99
C GLU A 183 -12.67 10.92 0.57
N ARG A 184 -13.72 11.74 0.78
CA ARG A 184 -13.64 13.20 0.59
C ARG A 184 -12.94 13.84 1.79
N PRO A 185 -12.28 14.99 1.57
CA PRO A 185 -11.81 15.81 2.67
C PRO A 185 -12.91 16.08 3.69
N GLY A 186 -12.64 15.72 4.97
CA GLY A 186 -13.57 15.89 6.08
C GLY A 186 -14.52 14.71 6.34
N GLU A 187 -14.49 13.66 5.54
CA GLU A 187 -15.17 12.39 5.85
C GLU A 187 -14.37 11.58 6.90
N GLU A 188 -15.03 10.62 7.55
CA GLU A 188 -14.40 9.71 8.50
C GLU A 188 -13.46 8.76 7.74
N GLY A 189 -12.28 8.50 8.30
CA GLY A 189 -11.28 7.62 7.68
C GLY A 189 -10.27 8.33 6.78
N VAL A 190 -10.58 9.55 6.30
CA VAL A 190 -9.68 10.28 5.41
C VAL A 190 -8.29 10.49 6.03
N THR A 191 -7.27 10.13 5.28
CA THR A 191 -5.87 10.31 5.68
C THR A 191 -5.30 11.68 5.24
N GLU A 192 -4.13 12.03 5.74
CA GLU A 192 -3.50 13.31 5.40
C GLU A 192 -3.14 13.40 3.91
N LEU A 193 -2.56 12.35 3.34
CA LEU A 193 -2.24 12.23 1.92
C LEU A 193 -3.19 11.25 1.21
N GLU A 194 -4.48 11.37 1.53
CA GLU A 194 -5.50 10.51 0.94
C GLU A 194 -5.39 10.44 -0.57
N GLY A 195 -5.49 9.22 -1.11
CA GLY A 195 -5.40 8.97 -2.54
C GLY A 195 -5.58 7.50 -2.89
N VAL A 196 -5.65 7.24 -4.18
CA VAL A 196 -5.80 5.90 -4.77
C VAL A 196 -4.94 5.78 -6.02
N GLY A 197 -4.71 4.56 -6.49
CA GLY A 197 -4.03 4.29 -7.76
C GLY A 197 -4.79 4.83 -8.96
N ALA A 198 -4.09 4.94 -10.08
CA ALA A 198 -4.61 5.38 -11.39
C ALA A 198 -4.15 4.43 -12.50
N ALA A 199 -4.62 4.67 -13.72
CA ALA A 199 -4.10 3.96 -14.89
C ALA A 199 -2.58 4.12 -14.99
N GLY A 200 -1.87 3.01 -15.21
CA GLY A 200 -0.41 2.96 -15.19
C GLY A 200 0.23 2.64 -13.84
N ASP A 201 -0.50 2.80 -12.72
CA ASP A 201 -0.02 2.40 -11.39
C ASP A 201 -0.19 0.88 -11.13
N SER A 202 -0.70 0.11 -12.09
CA SER A 202 -0.80 -1.34 -11.98
C SER A 202 0.51 -1.97 -11.53
N GLY A 203 0.44 -2.81 -10.48
CA GLY A 203 1.59 -3.49 -9.89
C GLY A 203 2.41 -2.64 -8.92
N CYS A 204 2.09 -1.35 -8.74
CA CYS A 204 2.77 -0.55 -7.73
C CYS A 204 2.46 -1.06 -6.32
N PRO A 205 3.44 -0.98 -5.40
CA PRO A 205 3.29 -1.54 -4.06
C PRO A 205 2.40 -0.68 -3.18
N ALA A 206 1.54 -1.35 -2.40
CA ALA A 206 0.88 -0.81 -1.23
C ALA A 206 1.59 -1.36 0.02
N PHE A 207 2.17 -0.46 0.80
CA PHE A 207 2.97 -0.79 1.96
C PHE A 207 2.18 -0.70 3.26
N ILE A 208 2.39 -1.66 4.15
CA ILE A 208 2.10 -1.54 5.58
C ILE A 208 3.44 -1.34 6.29
N GLU A 209 3.53 -0.34 7.15
CA GLU A 209 4.72 -0.08 7.95
C GLU A 209 4.62 -0.80 9.30
N VAL A 210 5.67 -1.54 9.66
CA VAL A 210 5.80 -2.19 10.97
C VAL A 210 7.20 -1.88 11.51
N ASP A 211 7.27 -1.24 12.67
CA ASP A 211 8.53 -0.84 13.34
C ASP A 211 9.49 -0.03 12.43
N GLY A 212 8.94 0.85 11.58
CA GLY A 212 9.72 1.68 10.66
C GLY A 212 10.22 0.94 9.42
N VAL A 213 9.77 -0.28 9.17
CA VAL A 213 10.04 -1.05 7.95
C VAL A 213 8.77 -1.12 7.12
N SER A 214 8.86 -0.74 5.84
CA SER A 214 7.76 -0.84 4.88
C SER A 214 7.72 -2.23 4.24
N TYR A 215 6.59 -2.93 4.38
CA TYR A 215 6.36 -4.25 3.83
C TYR A 215 5.30 -4.19 2.73
N ILE A 216 5.51 -4.89 1.62
CA ILE A 216 4.54 -4.97 0.52
C ILE A 216 3.37 -5.85 0.95
N ALA A 217 2.21 -5.24 1.21
CA ALA A 217 0.96 -5.91 1.58
C ALA A 217 0.03 -6.10 0.39
N GLY A 218 0.06 -5.16 -0.56
CA GLY A 218 -0.78 -5.16 -1.75
C GLY A 218 -0.03 -4.70 -3.00
N LEU A 219 -0.64 -4.99 -4.16
CA LEU A 219 -0.21 -4.52 -5.47
C LEU A 219 -1.40 -3.87 -6.15
N ASN A 220 -1.30 -2.62 -6.58
CA ASN A 220 -2.40 -1.94 -7.26
C ASN A 220 -2.85 -2.75 -8.49
N SER A 221 -4.14 -3.07 -8.58
CA SER A 221 -4.67 -3.97 -9.60
C SER A 221 -5.78 -3.33 -10.42
N TRP A 222 -6.86 -2.88 -9.81
CA TRP A 222 -8.01 -2.29 -10.50
C TRP A 222 -8.85 -1.43 -9.55
N GLY A 223 -9.82 -0.70 -10.08
CA GLY A 223 -10.73 0.11 -9.31
C GLY A 223 -12.13 0.11 -9.88
N ASP A 224 -13.13 0.39 -9.06
CA ASP A 224 -14.50 0.61 -9.48
C ASP A 224 -15.17 1.74 -8.68
N GLY A 225 -16.43 2.00 -9.00
CA GLY A 225 -17.24 2.93 -8.23
C GLY A 225 -18.72 2.60 -8.31
N PRO A 226 -19.51 2.96 -7.27
CA PRO A 226 -20.96 2.81 -7.30
C PRO A 226 -21.57 3.63 -8.43
N ARG A 227 -22.85 3.39 -8.73
CA ARG A 227 -23.54 4.05 -9.84
C ARG A 227 -23.36 5.58 -9.82
N GLY A 228 -22.74 6.10 -10.85
CA GLY A 228 -22.48 7.54 -11.04
C GLY A 228 -21.11 8.01 -10.55
N VAL A 229 -20.35 7.16 -9.89
CA VAL A 229 -18.97 7.41 -9.47
C VAL A 229 -18.02 6.67 -10.42
N ARG A 230 -17.00 7.34 -10.90
CA ARG A 230 -15.96 6.74 -11.76
C ARG A 230 -14.74 6.36 -10.94
N VAL A 231 -13.92 5.48 -11.49
CA VAL A 231 -12.61 5.14 -10.94
C VAL A 231 -11.81 6.42 -10.64
N GLY A 232 -11.18 6.47 -9.48
CA GLY A 232 -10.41 7.61 -9.01
C GLY A 232 -11.23 8.84 -8.57
N GLN A 233 -12.56 8.79 -8.60
CA GLN A 233 -13.37 9.84 -7.98
C GLN A 233 -13.63 9.51 -6.50
N TYR A 234 -13.89 10.54 -5.71
CA TYR A 234 -14.35 10.36 -4.33
C TYR A 234 -15.56 9.44 -4.25
N GLY A 235 -15.49 8.45 -3.36
CA GLY A 235 -16.49 7.39 -3.22
C GLY A 235 -16.25 6.20 -4.16
N ALA A 236 -15.17 6.17 -4.94
CA ALA A 236 -14.69 4.99 -5.66
C ALA A 236 -13.88 4.09 -4.75
N ASN A 237 -13.88 2.79 -5.04
CA ASN A 237 -13.01 1.81 -4.44
C ASN A 237 -11.78 1.57 -5.33
N ASP A 238 -10.66 1.26 -4.69
CA ASP A 238 -9.44 0.80 -5.35
C ASP A 238 -9.01 -0.53 -4.71
N TYR A 239 -8.58 -1.48 -5.54
CA TYR A 239 -8.32 -2.85 -5.15
C TYR A 239 -6.86 -3.19 -5.37
N GLN A 240 -6.22 -3.60 -4.26
CA GLN A 240 -4.84 -4.06 -4.27
C GLN A 240 -4.85 -5.59 -4.22
N THR A 241 -4.15 -6.27 -5.13
CA THR A 241 -3.95 -7.71 -5.00
C THR A 241 -3.34 -8.03 -3.64
N ARG A 242 -4.04 -8.79 -2.82
CA ARG A 242 -3.68 -9.10 -1.43
C ARG A 242 -2.50 -10.08 -1.37
N VAL A 243 -1.29 -9.60 -1.12
CA VAL A 243 -0.06 -10.40 -1.20
C VAL A 243 -0.06 -11.55 -0.18
N THR A 244 -0.60 -11.35 1.03
CA THR A 244 -0.67 -12.39 2.07
C THR A 244 -1.46 -13.62 1.63
N ARG A 245 -2.40 -13.48 0.68
CA ARG A 245 -3.16 -14.60 0.11
C ARG A 245 -2.28 -15.56 -0.70
N TYR A 246 -1.17 -15.08 -1.23
CA TYR A 246 -0.32 -15.80 -2.19
C TYR A 246 1.04 -16.19 -1.62
N LEU A 247 1.26 -16.10 -0.31
CA LEU A 247 2.55 -16.40 0.33
C LEU A 247 3.04 -17.81 0.05
N GLU A 248 2.15 -18.82 0.10
CA GLU A 248 2.52 -20.20 -0.19
C GLU A 248 3.05 -20.36 -1.62
N TRP A 249 2.39 -19.71 -2.59
CA TRP A 249 2.86 -19.72 -3.97
C TRP A 249 4.17 -18.97 -4.13
N LEU A 250 4.29 -17.78 -3.56
CA LEU A 250 5.51 -16.97 -3.60
C LEU A 250 6.70 -17.74 -3.02
N ASP A 251 6.53 -18.36 -1.86
CA ASP A 251 7.56 -19.14 -1.16
C ASP A 251 7.90 -20.44 -1.91
N SER A 252 6.98 -20.97 -2.74
CA SER A 252 7.28 -22.11 -3.60
C SER A 252 8.18 -21.79 -4.79
N VAL A 253 8.28 -20.49 -5.16
CA VAL A 253 9.06 -20.02 -6.31
C VAL A 253 10.37 -19.34 -5.87
N VAL A 254 10.34 -18.59 -4.77
CA VAL A 254 11.46 -17.78 -4.30
C VAL A 254 11.76 -18.09 -2.84
N ASP A 255 13.03 -18.36 -2.55
CA ASP A 255 13.53 -18.46 -1.18
C ASP A 255 13.77 -17.03 -0.66
N PHE A 256 12.73 -16.44 -0.09
CA PHE A 256 12.82 -15.08 0.44
C PHE A 256 13.73 -15.04 1.66
N PRO A 257 14.58 -14.01 1.78
CA PRO A 257 15.31 -13.80 3.01
C PRO A 257 14.32 -13.59 4.17
N ASP A 258 14.70 -14.05 5.35
CA ASP A 258 13.95 -13.73 6.56
C ASP A 258 13.72 -12.21 6.62
N PRO A 259 12.49 -11.77 6.93
CA PRO A 259 12.24 -10.34 7.08
C PRO A 259 13.21 -9.76 8.12
N PRO A 260 13.61 -8.48 7.97
CA PRO A 260 14.45 -7.83 8.97
C PRO A 260 13.90 -8.14 10.36
N ALA A 261 14.75 -8.70 11.24
CA ALA A 261 14.31 -9.03 12.58
C ALA A 261 13.72 -7.77 13.20
N LEU A 262 12.42 -7.78 13.40
CA LEU A 262 11.75 -6.73 14.15
C LEU A 262 12.53 -6.63 15.47
N ARG A 263 12.90 -5.43 15.89
CA ARG A 263 13.46 -5.20 17.23
C ARG A 263 12.33 -5.45 18.22
N THR A 264 12.01 -6.72 18.44
CA THR A 264 10.88 -7.15 19.21
C THR A 264 11.16 -6.98 20.70
N THR A 265 10.94 -5.76 21.16
CA THR A 265 10.45 -5.67 22.52
C THR A 265 9.04 -6.24 22.47
N LEU A 266 8.81 -7.37 23.14
CA LEU A 266 7.48 -7.97 23.25
C LEU A 266 6.52 -6.91 23.81
N ALA A 267 5.59 -6.44 23.00
CA ALA A 267 4.67 -5.39 23.34
C ALA A 267 3.25 -5.77 22.94
N ILE A 268 2.28 -5.48 23.80
CA ILE A 268 0.87 -5.51 23.43
C ILE A 268 0.59 -4.19 22.70
N LEU A 269 0.22 -4.28 21.43
CA LEU A 269 -0.06 -3.14 20.56
C LEU A 269 -1.51 -2.69 20.67
N ASN A 270 -2.43 -3.66 20.80
CA ASN A 270 -3.85 -3.40 20.93
C ASN A 270 -4.51 -4.44 21.85
N LEU A 271 -5.45 -3.98 22.65
CA LEU A 271 -6.32 -4.79 23.46
C LEU A 271 -7.74 -4.21 23.38
N SER A 272 -8.61 -4.85 22.64
CA SER A 272 -9.97 -4.34 22.39
C SER A 272 -11.02 -5.36 22.81
N PRO A 273 -12.04 -4.95 23.60
CA PRO A 273 -13.17 -5.80 23.89
C PRO A 273 -14.03 -6.02 22.63
N ILE A 274 -14.59 -7.21 22.50
CA ILE A 274 -15.52 -7.56 21.43
C ILE A 274 -16.90 -7.66 22.02
N PHE A 275 -17.79 -6.79 21.54
CA PHE A 275 -19.21 -6.79 21.90
C PHE A 275 -20.04 -7.19 20.67
N PRO A 276 -20.95 -8.16 20.79
CA PRO A 276 -21.96 -8.36 19.77
C PRO A 276 -22.96 -7.19 19.76
N ALA A 277 -23.75 -7.10 18.70
CA ALA A 277 -24.73 -6.03 18.51
C ALA A 277 -25.75 -5.85 19.67
N MET A 278 -25.76 -6.72 20.65
CA MET A 278 -26.67 -6.75 21.80
C MET A 278 -25.96 -7.12 23.13
N GLY A 279 -24.97 -6.37 23.52
CA GLY A 279 -24.74 -6.03 24.96
C GLY A 279 -23.85 -6.91 25.85
N ALA A 280 -23.45 -8.13 25.54
CA ALA A 280 -22.55 -8.90 26.40
C ALA A 280 -21.14 -9.02 25.82
N LEU A 281 -20.09 -8.97 26.64
CA LEU A 281 -18.72 -9.18 26.19
C LEU A 281 -18.56 -10.60 25.63
N GLU A 282 -18.28 -10.73 24.33
CA GLU A 282 -18.00 -12.03 23.70
C GLU A 282 -16.56 -12.45 23.84
N GLY A 283 -15.65 -11.52 23.93
CA GLY A 283 -14.23 -11.81 24.00
C GLY A 283 -13.35 -10.58 24.02
N VAL A 284 -12.06 -10.80 23.84
CA VAL A 284 -11.04 -9.78 23.76
C VAL A 284 -10.19 -10.06 22.53
N SER A 285 -9.99 -9.07 21.69
CA SER A 285 -8.99 -9.08 20.63
C SER A 285 -7.67 -8.54 21.18
N LEU A 286 -6.61 -9.34 21.10
CA LEU A 286 -5.27 -8.97 21.54
C LEU A 286 -4.33 -8.99 20.33
N THR A 287 -3.65 -7.88 20.07
CA THR A 287 -2.58 -7.79 19.07
C THR A 287 -1.27 -7.51 19.79
N PHE A 288 -0.23 -8.29 19.51
CA PHE A 288 1.08 -8.14 20.12
C PHE A 288 2.21 -8.45 19.13
N THR A 289 3.38 -7.87 19.38
CA THR A 289 4.58 -8.11 18.56
C THR A 289 5.09 -9.53 18.78
N THR A 290 5.60 -10.15 17.71
CA THR A 290 6.20 -11.48 17.76
C THR A 290 7.51 -11.54 17.00
N ALA A 291 8.42 -12.43 17.41
CA ALA A 291 9.62 -12.79 16.65
C ALA A 291 9.39 -14.09 15.90
N SER A 292 9.92 -14.19 14.68
CA SER A 292 9.82 -15.41 13.86
C SER A 292 10.46 -16.61 14.60
N GLY A 293 9.83 -17.78 14.51
CA GLY A 293 10.31 -19.01 15.12
C GLY A 293 10.20 -19.09 16.65
N LYS A 294 9.58 -18.09 17.29
CA LYS A 294 9.27 -18.11 18.73
C LYS A 294 7.84 -18.55 18.97
N SER A 295 7.57 -19.05 20.18
CA SER A 295 6.24 -19.41 20.67
C SER A 295 5.86 -18.54 21.85
N TYR A 296 4.58 -18.21 21.97
CA TYR A 296 4.08 -17.29 22.98
C TYR A 296 2.87 -17.85 23.71
N ALA A 297 2.82 -17.57 25.01
CA ALA A 297 1.64 -17.78 25.85
C ALA A 297 0.98 -16.45 26.19
N ILE A 298 -0.34 -16.42 26.14
CA ILE A 298 -1.17 -15.31 26.57
C ILE A 298 -1.77 -15.66 27.92
N GLU A 299 -1.53 -14.80 28.88
CA GLU A 299 -1.93 -15.02 30.28
C GLU A 299 -2.83 -13.87 30.76
N GLN A 300 -3.73 -14.22 31.64
CA GLN A 300 -4.73 -13.33 32.23
C GLN A 300 -4.66 -13.36 33.75
N SER A 301 -4.83 -12.20 34.39
CA SER A 301 -4.91 -12.08 35.84
C SER A 301 -6.01 -11.13 36.27
N ALA A 302 -6.62 -11.38 37.41
CA ALA A 302 -7.56 -10.48 38.08
C ALA A 302 -6.90 -9.58 39.13
N ASP A 303 -5.66 -9.90 39.54
CA ASP A 303 -5.00 -9.31 40.69
C ASP A 303 -3.52 -8.97 40.46
N LEU A 304 -3.00 -9.14 39.23
CA LEU A 304 -1.60 -8.99 38.84
C LEU A 304 -0.62 -9.97 39.51
N VAL A 305 -1.11 -10.88 40.34
CA VAL A 305 -0.32 -11.87 41.10
C VAL A 305 -0.55 -13.26 40.52
N ASN A 306 -1.80 -13.65 40.41
CA ASN A 306 -2.20 -14.98 39.94
C ASN A 306 -2.51 -14.95 38.44
N TRP A 307 -1.59 -15.49 37.66
CA TRP A 307 -1.70 -15.53 36.18
C TRP A 307 -2.18 -16.89 35.71
N ARG A 308 -3.13 -16.90 34.80
CA ARG A 308 -3.67 -18.11 34.16
C ARG A 308 -3.44 -18.05 32.69
N VAL A 309 -2.88 -19.11 32.11
CA VAL A 309 -2.73 -19.24 30.64
C VAL A 309 -4.11 -19.31 29.99
N ARG A 310 -4.36 -18.45 29.03
CA ARG A 310 -5.57 -18.42 28.21
C ARG A 310 -5.34 -19.04 26.86
N GLN A 311 -4.15 -18.89 26.32
CA GLN A 311 -3.71 -19.50 25.09
C GLN A 311 -2.20 -19.72 25.15
N SER A 312 -1.72 -20.86 24.62
CA SER A 312 -0.30 -21.18 24.48
C SER A 312 -0.01 -21.63 23.07
N GLY A 313 1.25 -21.71 22.70
CA GLY A 313 1.68 -22.18 21.38
C GLY A 313 1.35 -21.21 20.25
N VAL A 314 1.16 -19.92 20.54
CA VAL A 314 0.96 -18.89 19.50
C VAL A 314 2.29 -18.71 18.78
N GLN A 315 2.35 -19.12 17.51
CA GLN A 315 3.59 -19.04 16.73
C GLN A 315 3.87 -17.59 16.31
N GLY A 316 5.10 -17.16 16.55
CA GLY A 316 5.59 -15.87 16.09
C GLY A 316 5.92 -15.90 14.61
N THR A 317 5.48 -14.88 13.91
CA THR A 317 5.66 -14.72 12.46
C THR A 317 6.74 -13.69 12.10
N GLY A 318 7.31 -12.99 13.09
CA GLY A 318 8.13 -11.79 12.87
C GLY A 318 7.31 -10.51 12.69
N PHE A 319 5.97 -10.61 12.75
CA PHE A 319 5.01 -9.51 12.65
C PHE A 319 4.09 -9.52 13.88
N PRO A 320 3.31 -8.43 14.10
CA PRO A 320 2.26 -8.48 15.11
C PRO A 320 1.26 -9.60 14.82
N VAL A 321 0.95 -10.37 15.85
CA VAL A 321 -0.07 -11.43 15.79
C VAL A 321 -1.31 -10.95 16.50
N ARG A 322 -2.47 -11.10 15.87
CA ARG A 322 -3.78 -10.88 16.46
C ARG A 322 -4.40 -12.21 16.88
N THR A 323 -4.92 -12.28 18.08
CA THR A 323 -5.67 -13.44 18.57
C THR A 323 -6.97 -13.01 19.22
N LEU A 324 -7.97 -13.89 19.13
CA LEU A 324 -9.29 -13.71 19.72
C LEU A 324 -9.42 -14.63 20.94
N LEU A 325 -9.65 -14.05 22.08
CA LEU A 325 -9.79 -14.78 23.35
C LEU A 325 -11.25 -14.70 23.80
N PRO A 326 -11.99 -15.82 23.85
CA PRO A 326 -13.40 -15.82 24.24
C PRO A 326 -13.55 -15.28 25.68
N ALA A 327 -14.63 -14.58 25.95
CA ALA A 327 -14.98 -14.16 27.30
C ALA A 327 -15.20 -15.36 28.22
N ILE A 328 -14.85 -15.22 29.49
CA ILE A 328 -15.20 -16.21 30.51
C ILE A 328 -16.54 -15.80 31.10
N PRO A 329 -17.60 -16.60 31.00
CA PRO A 329 -18.88 -16.32 31.64
C PRO A 329 -18.72 -16.05 33.13
N GLY A 330 -19.26 -14.93 33.63
CA GLY A 330 -19.22 -14.56 35.05
C GLY A 330 -17.88 -13.97 35.56
N SER A 331 -16.91 -13.69 34.69
CA SER A 331 -15.69 -13.00 35.07
C SER A 331 -15.90 -11.48 35.21
N LEU A 332 -15.23 -10.87 36.19
CA LEU A 332 -15.26 -9.43 36.44
C LEU A 332 -14.56 -8.65 35.32
N PRO A 333 -14.99 -7.39 35.02
CA PRO A 333 -14.50 -6.62 33.88
C PRO A 333 -13.07 -6.08 33.95
N ALA A 334 -12.41 -6.17 35.11
CA ALA A 334 -11.02 -5.72 35.30
C ALA A 334 -10.07 -6.90 35.20
N LEU A 335 -9.56 -7.18 34.05
CA LEU A 335 -8.58 -8.24 33.82
C LEU A 335 -7.31 -7.65 33.23
N PHE A 336 -6.19 -8.13 33.73
CA PHE A 336 -4.87 -7.79 33.21
C PHE A 336 -4.41 -8.89 32.26
N TRP A 337 -3.71 -8.48 31.23
CA TRP A 337 -3.20 -9.37 30.19
C TRP A 337 -1.70 -9.21 30.06
N ARG A 338 -1.01 -10.30 29.85
CA ARG A 338 0.39 -10.28 29.44
C ARG A 338 0.64 -11.36 28.40
N VAL A 339 1.65 -11.12 27.58
CA VAL A 339 2.20 -12.10 26.64
C VAL A 339 3.58 -12.48 27.14
N ARG A 340 3.89 -13.77 27.07
CA ARG A 340 5.18 -14.31 27.50
C ARG A 340 5.71 -15.22 26.39
N GLU A 341 7.00 -15.07 26.05
CA GLU A 341 7.72 -16.06 25.23
C GLU A 341 7.81 -17.39 25.99
N GLU A 342 7.58 -18.50 25.28
CA GLU A 342 7.63 -19.87 25.85
C GLU A 342 8.99 -20.54 25.63
#